data_1275d29bdd14f25e8cb8f61c1972b980
#
_entry.id   1275d29bdd14f25e8cb8f61c1972b980
#
_cell.length_a   1.000
_cell.length_b   1.000
_cell.length_c   1.000
_cell.angle_alpha   90.00
_cell.angle_beta   90.00
_cell.angle_gamma   90.00
#
_symmetry.space_group_name_H-M   'P 1'
#
loop_
_entity.id
_entity.type
_entity.pdbx_description
1 polymer ?
#
loop_
_entity_poly.entity_id
_entity_poly.type
_entity_poly.pdbx_seq_one_letter_code
_entity_poly.pdbx_strand_id
1 'polypeptide(L)'
;MKPVEYQNILAVDHLEKGYNYISSKGEKVSCPVLENISFQIEPKEFVGIMGRSGCGKTKLLKVLGMLDKPEKGTVFYKGKDTKEIYGTELAKIRRTELSFIFQDFCLMDSLSIKDNILLPRILDEAEIEESKKICENLTKKFNINKLLNKKPYELSGGEKQRVAICRALINNPQIILADEPTGNLDSNSSEVVMRTLESINGEMGKTILLVTHDPMIASFCKRIIFLKDGQVIENLKRADNKEMFYQEILKRMKNL
;
A
#
# COMPACT_ATOMS: atom_id res chain seq x y z
N MET A 1 -16.90 4.62 24.10
CA MET A 1 -16.73 3.20 23.75
C MET A 1 -15.24 2.87 23.76
N LYS A 2 -14.79 1.82 24.45
CA LYS A 2 -13.41 1.34 24.30
C LYS A 2 -13.25 0.85 22.86
N PRO A 3 -12.11 1.13 22.17
CA PRO A 3 -11.86 0.58 20.85
C PRO A 3 -11.89 -0.95 20.94
N VAL A 4 -12.61 -1.60 20.02
CA VAL A 4 -12.59 -3.06 19.89
C VAL A 4 -11.17 -3.42 19.48
N GLU A 5 -10.41 -4.07 20.36
CA GLU A 5 -9.09 -4.62 20.05
C GLU A 5 -9.29 -5.80 19.08
N TYR A 6 -8.99 -5.61 17.82
CA TYR A 6 -8.82 -6.69 16.84
C TYR A 6 -7.36 -7.11 16.83
N GLN A 7 -7.11 -8.40 16.86
CA GLN A 7 -5.77 -8.97 16.86
C GLN A 7 -5.02 -8.64 15.56
N ASN A 8 -5.74 -8.66 14.42
CA ASN A 8 -5.19 -8.39 13.09
C ASN A 8 -5.95 -7.25 12.41
N ILE A 9 -5.22 -6.33 11.74
CA ILE A 9 -5.85 -5.28 10.94
C ILE A 9 -6.34 -5.84 9.61
N LEU A 10 -5.62 -6.81 9.03
CA LEU A 10 -6.00 -7.61 7.88
C LEU A 10 -5.76 -9.09 8.17
N ALA A 11 -6.69 -9.94 7.75
CA ALA A 11 -6.49 -11.38 7.70
C ALA A 11 -7.01 -11.92 6.37
N VAL A 12 -6.28 -12.84 5.78
CA VAL A 12 -6.58 -13.47 4.50
C VAL A 12 -6.68 -14.97 4.72
N ASP A 13 -7.78 -15.57 4.27
CA ASP A 13 -8.06 -16.97 4.46
C ASP A 13 -8.42 -17.63 3.12
N HIS A 14 -7.56 -18.52 2.62
CA HIS A 14 -7.72 -19.30 1.40
C HIS A 14 -8.15 -18.46 0.17
N LEU A 15 -7.59 -17.25 0.02
CA LEU A 15 -7.92 -16.33 -1.06
C LEU A 15 -7.51 -16.90 -2.41
N GLU A 16 -8.48 -16.95 -3.35
CA GLU A 16 -8.25 -17.20 -4.77
C GLU A 16 -8.73 -16.03 -5.62
N LYS A 17 -7.96 -15.69 -6.65
CA LYS A 17 -8.31 -14.66 -7.63
C LYS A 17 -7.64 -14.89 -8.96
N GLY A 18 -8.41 -14.72 -10.04
CA GLY A 18 -7.92 -14.88 -11.41
C GLY A 18 -8.39 -13.76 -12.34
N TYR A 19 -8.16 -14.00 -13.62
CA TYR A 19 -8.74 -13.25 -14.72
C TYR A 19 -9.65 -14.16 -15.51
N ASN A 20 -10.86 -13.68 -15.78
CA ASN A 20 -11.81 -14.35 -16.66
C ASN A 20 -11.85 -13.58 -17.99
N TYR A 21 -11.56 -14.25 -19.09
CA TYR A 21 -11.69 -13.68 -20.42
C TYR A 21 -12.42 -14.66 -21.36
N ILE A 22 -12.97 -14.11 -22.43
CA ILE A 22 -13.60 -14.93 -23.48
C ILE A 22 -12.53 -15.17 -24.55
N SER A 23 -12.23 -16.44 -24.81
CA SER A 23 -11.30 -16.82 -25.87
C SER A 23 -11.82 -16.42 -27.26
N SER A 24 -10.96 -16.44 -28.27
CA SER A 24 -11.36 -16.22 -29.66
C SER A 24 -12.40 -17.22 -30.18
N LYS A 25 -12.59 -18.35 -29.47
CA LYS A 25 -13.60 -19.36 -29.74
C LYS A 25 -14.91 -19.20 -28.96
N GLY A 26 -15.05 -18.08 -28.19
CA GLY A 26 -16.23 -17.81 -27.36
C GLY A 26 -16.28 -18.56 -26.04
N GLU A 27 -15.23 -19.31 -25.67
CA GLU A 27 -15.16 -20.04 -24.41
C GLU A 27 -14.70 -19.13 -23.25
N LYS A 28 -15.30 -19.28 -22.07
CA LYS A 28 -14.81 -18.63 -20.86
C LYS A 28 -13.56 -19.33 -20.36
N VAL A 29 -12.45 -18.63 -20.35
CA VAL A 29 -11.17 -19.10 -19.82
C VAL A 29 -10.89 -18.36 -18.52
N SER A 30 -10.63 -19.12 -17.45
CA SER A 30 -10.17 -18.57 -16.17
C SER A 30 -8.67 -18.83 -16.05
N CYS A 31 -7.90 -17.74 -15.85
CA CYS A 31 -6.47 -17.80 -15.54
C CYS A 31 -6.29 -17.48 -14.06
N PRO A 32 -6.00 -18.46 -13.20
CA PRO A 32 -5.71 -18.22 -11.80
C PRO A 32 -4.44 -17.34 -11.67
N VAL A 33 -4.45 -16.41 -10.72
CA VAL A 33 -3.34 -15.49 -10.43
C VAL A 33 -2.93 -15.59 -8.98
N LEU A 34 -3.90 -15.77 -8.09
CA LEU A 34 -3.70 -15.99 -6.66
C LEU A 34 -4.41 -17.30 -6.30
N GLU A 35 -3.70 -18.18 -5.64
CA GLU A 35 -4.16 -19.51 -5.29
C GLU A 35 -3.88 -19.81 -3.81
N ASN A 36 -4.93 -20.03 -3.04
CA ASN A 36 -4.84 -20.47 -1.65
C ASN A 36 -3.97 -19.56 -0.76
N ILE A 37 -4.10 -18.23 -0.90
CA ILE A 37 -3.36 -17.26 -0.12
C ILE A 37 -3.93 -17.16 1.28
N SER A 38 -3.09 -17.36 2.30
CA SER A 38 -3.45 -17.18 3.71
C SER A 38 -2.32 -16.52 4.49
N PHE A 39 -2.63 -15.39 5.15
CA PHE A 39 -1.73 -14.69 6.07
C PHE A 39 -2.50 -13.64 6.88
N GLN A 40 -1.83 -13.07 7.88
CA GLN A 40 -2.37 -12.04 8.75
C GLN A 40 -1.40 -10.86 8.86
N ILE A 41 -1.94 -9.66 9.05
CA ILE A 41 -1.19 -8.42 9.29
C ILE A 41 -1.65 -7.82 10.60
N GLU A 42 -0.72 -7.63 11.52
CA GLU A 42 -0.98 -6.98 12.80
C GLU A 42 -0.98 -5.45 12.68
N PRO A 43 -1.67 -4.72 13.57
CA PRO A 43 -1.55 -3.27 13.64
C PRO A 43 -0.10 -2.82 13.84
N LYS A 44 0.29 -1.75 13.14
CA LYS A 44 1.63 -1.13 13.20
C LYS A 44 2.77 -1.99 12.61
N GLU A 45 2.46 -3.09 11.91
CA GLU A 45 3.46 -3.82 11.15
C GLU A 45 3.91 -3.02 9.90
N PHE A 46 5.15 -3.25 9.49
CA PHE A 46 5.66 -2.87 8.18
C PHE A 46 6.02 -4.15 7.41
N VAL A 47 5.14 -4.58 6.54
CA VAL A 47 5.22 -5.86 5.81
C VAL A 47 5.46 -5.61 4.34
N GLY A 48 6.41 -6.33 3.75
CA GLY A 48 6.63 -6.41 2.32
C GLY A 48 6.02 -7.68 1.73
N ILE A 49 5.37 -7.58 0.58
CA ILE A 49 5.05 -8.73 -0.29
C ILE A 49 6.02 -8.70 -1.44
N MET A 50 6.83 -9.76 -1.55
CA MET A 50 7.89 -9.85 -2.54
C MET A 50 7.69 -11.05 -3.46
N GLY A 51 8.00 -10.88 -4.75
CA GLY A 51 7.91 -11.93 -5.76
C GLY A 51 8.25 -11.40 -7.15
N ARG A 52 8.41 -12.30 -8.13
CA ARG A 52 8.70 -11.92 -9.52
C ARG A 52 7.59 -11.05 -10.12
N SER A 53 7.92 -10.32 -11.18
CA SER A 53 6.89 -9.61 -11.96
C SER A 53 5.83 -10.59 -12.45
N GLY A 54 4.56 -10.18 -12.39
CA GLY A 54 3.44 -11.02 -12.83
C GLY A 54 2.92 -12.05 -11.82
N CYS A 55 3.56 -12.30 -10.67
CA CYS A 55 3.11 -13.31 -9.69
C CYS A 55 1.85 -12.91 -8.87
N GLY A 56 1.18 -11.80 -9.19
CA GLY A 56 -0.09 -11.42 -8.57
C GLY A 56 -0.02 -10.37 -7.45
N LYS A 57 1.14 -9.78 -7.12
CA LYS A 57 1.32 -8.83 -6.00
C LYS A 57 0.34 -7.65 -6.02
N THR A 58 0.31 -6.90 -7.13
CA THR A 58 -0.64 -5.78 -7.33
C THR A 58 -2.10 -6.24 -7.24
N LYS A 59 -2.41 -7.44 -7.76
CA LYS A 59 -3.75 -8.01 -7.68
C LYS A 59 -4.14 -8.29 -6.23
N LEU A 60 -3.23 -8.90 -5.47
CA LEU A 60 -3.40 -9.14 -4.04
C LEU A 60 -3.63 -7.82 -3.30
N LEU A 61 -2.78 -6.82 -3.53
CA LEU A 61 -2.91 -5.51 -2.88
C LEU A 61 -4.27 -4.84 -3.17
N LYS A 62 -4.78 -4.95 -4.42
CA LYS A 62 -6.10 -4.42 -4.78
C LYS A 62 -7.25 -5.13 -4.06
N VAL A 63 -7.15 -6.45 -3.86
CA VAL A 63 -8.15 -7.22 -3.10
C VAL A 63 -8.11 -6.83 -1.62
N LEU A 64 -6.91 -6.73 -1.02
CA LEU A 64 -6.73 -6.30 0.37
C LEU A 64 -7.25 -4.88 0.62
N GLY A 65 -7.10 -3.99 -0.35
CA GLY A 65 -7.61 -2.63 -0.31
C GLY A 65 -9.08 -2.51 -0.72
N MET A 66 -9.78 -3.64 -0.88
CA MET A 66 -11.17 -3.69 -1.30
C MET A 66 -11.45 -2.98 -2.64
N LEU A 67 -10.42 -2.75 -3.48
CA LEU A 67 -10.57 -2.23 -4.86
C LEU A 67 -11.03 -3.33 -5.82
N ASP A 68 -10.82 -4.57 -5.45
CA ASP A 68 -11.29 -5.76 -6.16
C ASP A 68 -11.86 -6.76 -5.14
N LYS A 69 -12.65 -7.73 -5.61
CA LYS A 69 -13.26 -8.76 -4.75
C LYS A 69 -12.55 -10.10 -4.92
N PRO A 70 -12.40 -10.89 -3.83
CA PRO A 70 -11.95 -12.27 -3.95
C PRO A 70 -12.96 -13.11 -4.77
N GLU A 71 -12.48 -14.09 -5.52
CA GLU A 71 -13.34 -15.10 -6.18
C GLU A 71 -13.70 -16.20 -5.20
N LYS A 72 -12.71 -16.71 -4.44
CA LYS A 72 -12.93 -17.62 -3.31
C LYS A 72 -12.12 -17.17 -2.11
N GLY A 73 -12.37 -17.80 -0.97
CA GLY A 73 -11.78 -17.44 0.31
C GLY A 73 -12.35 -16.13 0.88
N THR A 74 -11.73 -15.64 1.91
CA THR A 74 -12.21 -14.47 2.66
C THR A 74 -11.07 -13.53 3.02
N VAL A 75 -11.33 -12.24 2.93
CA VAL A 75 -10.46 -11.20 3.47
C VAL A 75 -11.21 -10.50 4.59
N PHE A 76 -10.58 -10.42 5.75
CA PHE A 76 -11.11 -9.71 6.90
C PHE A 76 -10.37 -8.39 7.10
N TYR A 77 -11.12 -7.32 7.26
CA TYR A 77 -10.63 -6.02 7.68
C TYR A 77 -11.13 -5.75 9.11
N LYS A 78 -10.21 -5.65 10.08
CA LYS A 78 -10.54 -5.48 11.50
C LYS A 78 -11.56 -6.52 12.02
N GLY A 79 -11.40 -7.76 11.59
CA GLY A 79 -12.28 -8.87 11.96
C GLY A 79 -13.61 -8.96 11.22
N LYS A 80 -13.94 -7.99 10.34
CA LYS A 80 -15.16 -8.02 9.52
C LYS A 80 -14.86 -8.55 8.12
N ASP A 81 -15.67 -9.47 7.60
CA ASP A 81 -15.55 -9.93 6.21
C ASP A 81 -15.73 -8.76 5.23
N THR A 82 -14.76 -8.56 4.33
CA THR A 82 -14.82 -7.47 3.35
C THR A 82 -15.97 -7.60 2.36
N LYS A 83 -16.55 -8.79 2.20
CA LYS A 83 -17.77 -9.01 1.39
C LYS A 83 -19.00 -8.32 1.99
N GLU A 84 -19.01 -8.12 3.31
CA GLU A 84 -20.07 -7.43 4.05
C GLU A 84 -19.87 -5.91 4.11
N ILE A 85 -18.71 -5.41 3.64
CA ILE A 85 -18.38 -3.99 3.60
C ILE A 85 -18.70 -3.44 2.20
N TYR A 86 -19.74 -2.61 2.09
CA TYR A 86 -20.19 -2.04 0.82
C TYR A 86 -20.84 -0.64 0.99
N GLY A 87 -21.17 0.00 -0.12
CA GLY A 87 -21.86 1.28 -0.13
C GLY A 87 -21.11 2.37 0.62
N THR A 88 -21.81 3.09 1.50
CA THR A 88 -21.27 4.22 2.26
C THR A 88 -20.19 3.81 3.26
N GLU A 89 -20.29 2.62 3.86
CA GLU A 89 -19.27 2.09 4.76
C GLU A 89 -17.94 1.87 4.02
N LEU A 90 -17.97 1.22 2.86
CA LEU A 90 -16.78 1.02 2.04
C LEU A 90 -16.17 2.35 1.59
N ALA A 91 -17.01 3.29 1.17
CA ALA A 91 -16.55 4.62 0.77
C ALA A 91 -15.87 5.36 1.94
N LYS A 92 -16.41 5.26 3.16
CA LYS A 92 -15.83 5.84 4.37
C LYS A 92 -14.48 5.22 4.69
N ILE A 93 -14.38 3.89 4.74
CA ILE A 93 -13.13 3.18 5.04
C ILE A 93 -12.02 3.59 4.07
N ARG A 94 -12.31 3.63 2.75
CA ARG A 94 -11.35 4.05 1.74
C ARG A 94 -10.92 5.52 1.86
N ARG A 95 -11.77 6.39 2.38
CA ARG A 95 -11.42 7.80 2.59
C ARG A 95 -10.60 8.01 3.85
N THR A 96 -10.93 7.32 4.96
CA THR A 96 -10.43 7.71 6.28
C THR A 96 -9.52 6.67 6.94
N GLU A 97 -9.64 5.38 6.60
CA GLU A 97 -8.95 4.32 7.33
C GLU A 97 -7.87 3.60 6.51
N LEU A 98 -8.07 3.55 5.19
CA LEU A 98 -7.20 2.84 4.26
C LEU A 98 -6.72 3.80 3.17
N SER A 99 -5.42 3.82 2.89
CA SER A 99 -4.85 4.66 1.84
C SER A 99 -3.97 3.87 0.91
N PHE A 100 -3.89 4.33 -0.35
CA PHE A 100 -3.02 3.78 -1.39
C PHE A 100 -1.90 4.74 -1.76
N ILE A 101 -0.72 4.17 -1.99
CA ILE A 101 0.41 4.81 -2.67
C ILE A 101 0.70 3.98 -3.91
N PHE A 102 0.55 4.56 -5.09
CA PHE A 102 0.72 3.89 -6.38
C PHE A 102 2.09 4.19 -7.00
N GLN A 103 2.57 3.30 -7.83
CA GLN A 103 3.80 3.46 -8.63
C GLN A 103 3.73 4.70 -9.53
N ASP A 104 2.59 4.97 -10.15
CA ASP A 104 2.37 6.09 -11.08
C ASP A 104 1.88 7.37 -10.36
N PHE A 105 2.09 7.46 -9.03
CA PHE A 105 1.71 8.59 -8.18
C PHE A 105 0.21 8.90 -8.16
N CYS A 106 -0.51 8.73 -9.25
CA CYS A 106 -1.94 9.03 -9.45
C CYS A 106 -2.29 10.46 -8.99
N LEU A 107 -1.45 11.45 -9.31
CA LEU A 107 -1.73 12.86 -9.07
C LEU A 107 -2.57 13.43 -10.21
N MET A 108 -3.46 14.36 -9.88
CA MET A 108 -4.30 15.05 -10.86
C MET A 108 -3.54 16.27 -11.41
N ASP A 109 -3.16 16.26 -12.68
CA ASP A 109 -2.37 17.32 -13.33
C ASP A 109 -3.10 18.67 -13.38
N SER A 110 -4.43 18.67 -13.38
CA SER A 110 -5.27 19.88 -13.36
C SER A 110 -5.24 20.60 -12.00
N LEU A 111 -4.90 19.90 -10.91
CA LEU A 111 -4.88 20.44 -9.56
C LEU A 111 -3.47 20.90 -9.15
N SER A 112 -3.38 21.86 -8.24
CA SER A 112 -2.13 22.19 -7.55
C SER A 112 -1.69 21.03 -6.65
N ILE A 113 -0.42 21.04 -6.21
CA ILE A 113 0.07 20.07 -5.23
C ILE A 113 -0.71 20.16 -3.92
N LYS A 114 -1.03 21.37 -3.48
CA LYS A 114 -1.87 21.60 -2.30
C LYS A 114 -3.24 20.93 -2.45
N ASP A 115 -3.90 21.14 -3.59
CA ASP A 115 -5.24 20.61 -3.83
C ASP A 115 -5.22 19.09 -3.99
N ASN A 116 -4.18 18.52 -4.62
CA ASN A 116 -3.97 17.07 -4.65
C ASN A 116 -3.88 16.47 -3.26
N ILE A 117 -3.15 17.11 -2.34
CA ILE A 117 -3.00 16.62 -0.95
C ILE A 117 -4.32 16.78 -0.19
N LEU A 118 -5.04 17.88 -0.36
CA LEU A 118 -6.27 18.17 0.35
C LEU A 118 -7.50 17.41 -0.17
N LEU A 119 -7.44 16.85 -1.38
CA LEU A 119 -8.59 16.22 -2.04
C LEU A 119 -9.33 15.20 -1.16
N PRO A 120 -8.66 14.28 -0.43
CA PRO A 120 -9.37 13.34 0.44
C PRO A 120 -10.13 14.00 1.59
N ARG A 121 -9.62 15.13 2.12
CA ARG A 121 -10.28 15.92 3.16
C ARG A 121 -11.52 16.65 2.62
N ILE A 122 -11.42 17.19 1.40
CA ILE A 122 -12.52 17.85 0.70
C ILE A 122 -13.67 16.85 0.45
N LEU A 123 -13.33 15.64 -0.01
CA LEU A 123 -14.31 14.56 -0.24
C LEU A 123 -14.93 14.02 1.04
N ASP A 124 -14.31 14.22 2.18
CA ASP A 124 -14.81 13.85 3.51
C ASP A 124 -15.54 15.01 4.22
N GLU A 125 -15.74 16.14 3.51
CA GLU A 125 -16.39 17.35 4.02
C GLU A 125 -15.75 17.88 5.32
N ALA A 126 -14.44 17.63 5.48
CA ALA A 126 -13.70 18.00 6.67
C ALA A 126 -13.48 19.51 6.76
N GLU A 127 -13.31 20.01 7.99
CA GLU A 127 -13.10 21.42 8.26
C GLU A 127 -11.84 21.95 7.53
N ILE A 128 -11.99 23.12 6.86
CA ILE A 128 -10.99 23.64 5.92
C ILE A 128 -9.72 24.10 6.64
N GLU A 129 -9.84 24.83 7.74
CA GLU A 129 -8.68 25.39 8.45
C GLU A 129 -7.88 24.30 9.16
N GLU A 130 -8.54 23.29 9.71
CA GLU A 130 -7.87 22.10 10.24
C GLU A 130 -7.12 21.36 9.13
N SER A 131 -7.78 21.18 7.99
CA SER A 131 -7.19 20.48 6.83
C SER A 131 -5.94 21.18 6.30
N LYS A 132 -5.95 22.53 6.24
CA LYS A 132 -4.76 23.34 5.88
C LYS A 132 -3.62 23.13 6.86
N LYS A 133 -3.89 23.18 8.17
CA LYS A 133 -2.87 22.97 9.23
C LYS A 133 -2.23 21.58 9.13
N ILE A 134 -3.05 20.52 8.93
CA ILE A 134 -2.53 19.16 8.74
C ILE A 134 -1.66 19.09 7.47
N CYS A 135 -2.12 19.65 6.36
CA CYS A 135 -1.36 19.70 5.11
C CYS A 135 -0.01 20.41 5.29
N GLU A 136 0.02 21.58 5.96
CA GLU A 136 1.27 22.30 6.24
C GLU A 136 2.24 21.47 7.10
N ASN A 137 1.74 20.81 8.14
CA ASN A 137 2.58 19.98 9.01
C ASN A 137 3.18 18.78 8.24
N LEU A 138 2.38 18.07 7.44
CA LEU A 138 2.86 16.96 6.63
C LEU A 138 3.87 17.40 5.58
N THR A 139 3.59 18.49 4.87
CA THR A 139 4.48 18.98 3.81
C THR A 139 5.79 19.54 4.34
N LYS A 140 5.80 20.14 5.53
CA LYS A 140 7.03 20.51 6.25
C LYS A 140 7.82 19.27 6.66
N LYS A 141 7.15 18.27 7.27
CA LYS A 141 7.79 17.01 7.71
C LYS A 141 8.48 16.29 6.55
N PHE A 142 7.90 16.29 5.36
CA PHE A 142 8.44 15.59 4.19
C PHE A 142 9.16 16.51 3.18
N ASN A 143 9.49 17.75 3.58
CA ASN A 143 10.28 18.71 2.80
C ASN A 143 9.71 19.02 1.41
N ILE A 144 8.39 19.19 1.30
CA ILE A 144 7.69 19.56 0.07
C ILE A 144 6.82 20.83 0.22
N ASN A 145 6.94 21.53 1.33
CA ASN A 145 6.15 22.75 1.61
C ASN A 145 6.34 23.86 0.56
N LYS A 146 7.52 23.93 -0.10
CA LYS A 146 7.79 24.89 -1.17
C LYS A 146 7.12 24.56 -2.50
N LEU A 147 6.54 23.37 -2.63
CA LEU A 147 5.97 22.86 -3.87
C LEU A 147 4.44 23.06 -3.96
N LEU A 148 3.79 23.51 -2.91
CA LEU A 148 2.32 23.53 -2.75
C LEU A 148 1.56 24.23 -3.88
N ASN A 149 2.14 25.29 -4.48
CA ASN A 149 1.52 26.04 -5.57
C ASN A 149 1.87 25.53 -6.97
N LYS A 150 2.77 24.54 -7.07
CA LYS A 150 3.17 23.93 -8.34
C LYS A 150 2.12 22.94 -8.83
N LYS A 151 2.29 22.49 -10.08
CA LYS A 151 1.53 21.40 -10.71
C LYS A 151 2.38 20.11 -10.73
N PRO A 152 1.75 18.92 -10.80
CA PRO A 152 2.47 17.65 -10.82
C PRO A 152 3.57 17.55 -11.89
N TYR A 153 3.34 18.06 -13.09
CA TYR A 153 4.29 18.01 -14.20
C TYR A 153 5.56 18.85 -13.97
N GLU A 154 5.57 19.75 -12.98
CA GLU A 154 6.73 20.56 -12.61
C GLU A 154 7.65 19.86 -11.57
N LEU A 155 7.27 18.67 -11.10
CA LEU A 155 7.94 17.94 -10.02
C LEU A 155 8.79 16.78 -10.55
N SER A 156 9.92 16.51 -9.87
CA SER A 156 10.66 15.26 -10.03
C SER A 156 9.84 14.05 -9.56
N GLY A 157 10.21 12.84 -9.96
CA GLY A 157 9.54 11.60 -9.53
C GLY A 157 9.50 11.44 -8.01
N GLY A 158 10.63 11.68 -7.33
CA GLY A 158 10.70 11.62 -5.88
C GLY A 158 9.84 12.66 -5.16
N GLU A 159 9.71 13.88 -5.73
CA GLU A 159 8.80 14.90 -5.21
C GLU A 159 7.34 14.49 -5.39
N LYS A 160 6.96 13.98 -6.58
CA LYS A 160 5.60 13.44 -6.84
C LYS A 160 5.24 12.34 -5.85
N GLN A 161 6.18 11.45 -5.55
CA GLN A 161 5.93 10.35 -4.61
C GLN A 161 5.73 10.86 -3.18
N ARG A 162 6.53 11.84 -2.72
CA ARG A 162 6.30 12.46 -1.41
C ARG A 162 4.96 13.21 -1.34
N VAL A 163 4.51 13.81 -2.41
CA VAL A 163 3.15 14.38 -2.52
C VAL A 163 2.08 13.30 -2.39
N ALA A 164 2.23 12.17 -3.11
CA ALA A 164 1.31 11.03 -3.00
C ALA A 164 1.27 10.46 -1.57
N ILE A 165 2.41 10.41 -0.89
CA ILE A 165 2.51 10.03 0.53
C ILE A 165 1.75 11.03 1.42
N CYS A 166 1.93 12.33 1.23
CA CYS A 166 1.19 13.35 2.00
C CYS A 166 -0.32 13.22 1.78
N ARG A 167 -0.76 13.03 0.52
CA ARG A 167 -2.16 12.78 0.20
C ARG A 167 -2.69 11.52 0.88
N ALA A 168 -1.91 10.45 0.90
CA ALA A 168 -2.28 9.21 1.58
C ALA A 168 -2.45 9.40 3.10
N LEU A 169 -1.67 10.27 3.71
CA LEU A 169 -1.66 10.51 5.16
C LEU A 169 -2.66 11.56 5.65
N ILE A 170 -3.22 12.39 4.76
CA ILE A 170 -3.98 13.58 5.16
C ILE A 170 -5.19 13.27 6.03
N ASN A 171 -5.83 12.11 5.85
CA ASN A 171 -6.94 11.61 6.67
C ASN A 171 -6.49 10.68 7.80
N ASN A 172 -5.18 10.65 8.11
CA ASN A 172 -4.63 9.88 9.21
C ASN A 172 -4.99 8.37 9.18
N PRO A 173 -4.81 7.65 8.05
CA PRO A 173 -5.26 6.27 7.88
C PRO A 173 -4.58 5.33 8.89
N GLN A 174 -5.18 4.16 9.10
CA GLN A 174 -4.62 3.10 9.95
C GLN A 174 -3.71 2.16 9.17
N ILE A 175 -4.00 1.98 7.88
CA ILE A 175 -3.22 1.14 6.97
C ILE A 175 -2.92 1.87 5.66
N ILE A 176 -1.69 1.71 5.19
CA ILE A 176 -1.19 2.22 3.92
C ILE A 176 -0.80 1.02 3.06
N LEU A 177 -1.38 0.94 1.87
CA LEU A 177 -1.08 -0.05 0.85
C LEU A 177 -0.22 0.61 -0.23
N ALA A 178 1.03 0.17 -0.38
CA ALA A 178 1.99 0.75 -1.30
C ALA A 178 2.35 -0.25 -2.42
N ASP A 179 1.97 0.08 -3.64
CA ASP A 179 2.22 -0.73 -4.85
C ASP A 179 3.45 -0.20 -5.57
N GLU A 180 4.58 -0.88 -5.41
CA GLU A 180 5.89 -0.52 -5.99
C GLU A 180 6.22 0.99 -5.87
N PRO A 181 6.21 1.57 -4.65
CA PRO A 181 6.25 3.03 -4.46
C PRO A 181 7.55 3.70 -4.91
N THR A 182 8.53 2.92 -5.33
CA THR A 182 9.84 3.38 -5.81
C THR A 182 10.13 2.96 -7.26
N GLY A 183 9.19 2.26 -7.93
CA GLY A 183 9.41 1.66 -9.23
C GLY A 183 9.76 2.64 -10.37
N ASN A 184 9.36 3.91 -10.23
CA ASN A 184 9.62 4.97 -11.22
C ASN A 184 10.65 6.00 -10.72
N LEU A 185 11.51 5.64 -9.74
CA LEU A 185 12.45 6.55 -9.09
C LEU A 185 13.90 6.09 -9.28
N ASP A 186 14.82 7.04 -9.27
CA ASP A 186 16.24 6.78 -9.11
C ASP A 186 16.57 6.26 -7.68
N SER A 187 17.77 5.69 -7.49
CA SER A 187 18.18 5.07 -6.24
C SER A 187 18.15 6.02 -5.05
N ASN A 188 18.58 7.28 -5.23
CA ASN A 188 18.60 8.27 -4.15
C ASN A 188 17.17 8.66 -3.74
N SER A 189 16.31 8.93 -4.71
CA SER A 189 14.90 9.23 -4.49
C SER A 189 14.17 8.05 -3.84
N SER A 190 14.48 6.82 -4.25
CA SER A 190 13.95 5.59 -3.68
C SER A 190 14.30 5.44 -2.20
N GLU A 191 15.55 5.71 -1.83
CA GLU A 191 15.98 5.65 -0.43
C GLU A 191 15.24 6.71 0.42
N VAL A 192 15.10 7.93 -0.06
CA VAL A 192 14.37 9.01 0.64
C VAL A 192 12.90 8.61 0.86
N VAL A 193 12.24 8.05 -0.15
CA VAL A 193 10.86 7.56 -0.04
C VAL A 193 10.75 6.43 0.97
N MET A 194 11.66 5.46 0.96
CA MET A 194 11.63 4.34 1.91
C MET A 194 11.90 4.77 3.34
N ARG A 195 12.85 5.69 3.58
CA ARG A 195 13.06 6.29 4.90
C ARG A 195 11.83 7.06 5.38
N THR A 196 11.11 7.72 4.47
CA THR A 196 9.84 8.37 4.77
C THR A 196 8.79 7.35 5.24
N LEU A 197 8.63 6.23 4.54
CA LEU A 197 7.70 5.17 4.94
C LEU A 197 8.11 4.51 6.28
N GLU A 198 9.39 4.31 6.50
CA GLU A 198 9.93 3.79 7.77
C GLU A 198 9.61 4.72 8.95
N SER A 199 9.81 6.05 8.78
CA SER A 199 9.41 7.06 9.78
C SER A 199 7.89 7.06 10.03
N ILE A 200 7.07 6.93 8.99
CA ILE A 200 5.61 6.84 9.11
C ILE A 200 5.20 5.61 9.94
N ASN A 201 5.82 4.45 9.69
CA ASN A 201 5.56 3.25 10.51
C ASN A 201 6.07 3.40 11.95
N GLY A 202 7.33 3.85 12.12
CA GLY A 202 7.98 3.93 13.44
C GLY A 202 7.41 5.04 14.33
N GLU A 203 7.30 6.26 13.81
CA GLU A 203 6.93 7.44 14.61
C GLU A 203 5.42 7.68 14.66
N MET A 204 4.72 7.41 13.54
CA MET A 204 3.27 7.64 13.46
C MET A 204 2.45 6.37 13.72
N GLY A 205 3.11 5.22 13.91
CA GLY A 205 2.48 3.94 14.24
C GLY A 205 1.51 3.42 13.16
N LYS A 206 1.76 3.74 11.86
CA LYS A 206 0.91 3.27 10.77
C LYS A 206 1.26 1.86 10.35
N THR A 207 0.27 1.05 10.04
CA THR A 207 0.48 -0.23 9.36
C THR A 207 0.80 0.02 7.91
N ILE A 208 1.86 -0.60 7.37
CA ILE A 208 2.24 -0.45 5.97
C ILE A 208 2.37 -1.82 5.35
N LEU A 209 1.67 -2.03 4.25
CA LEU A 209 1.83 -3.19 3.38
C LEU A 209 2.40 -2.72 2.05
N LEU A 210 3.63 -3.13 1.77
CA LEU A 210 4.42 -2.74 0.61
C LEU A 210 4.52 -3.91 -0.37
N VAL A 211 4.30 -3.66 -1.64
CA VAL A 211 4.60 -4.61 -2.72
C VAL A 211 5.86 -4.17 -3.45
N THR A 212 6.79 -5.08 -3.65
CA THR A 212 8.02 -4.81 -4.42
C THR A 212 8.62 -6.10 -4.98
N HIS A 213 9.43 -5.97 -6.01
CA HIS A 213 10.33 -7.02 -6.51
C HIS A 213 11.80 -6.72 -6.19
N ASP A 214 12.09 -5.55 -5.61
CA ASP A 214 13.44 -5.11 -5.28
C ASP A 214 13.82 -5.50 -3.84
N PRO A 215 14.88 -6.33 -3.64
CA PRO A 215 15.32 -6.76 -2.32
C PRO A 215 15.84 -5.62 -1.44
N MET A 216 16.41 -4.55 -2.03
CA MET A 216 16.86 -3.40 -1.29
C MET A 216 15.66 -2.68 -0.65
N ILE A 217 14.59 -2.47 -1.42
CA ILE A 217 13.34 -1.87 -0.95
C ILE A 217 12.67 -2.77 0.11
N ALA A 218 12.62 -4.08 -0.14
CA ALA A 218 12.08 -5.05 0.80
C ALA A 218 12.81 -5.05 2.16
N SER A 219 14.12 -4.78 2.18
CA SER A 219 14.93 -4.75 3.41
C SER A 219 14.51 -3.68 4.42
N PHE A 220 13.76 -2.65 4.01
CA PHE A 220 13.17 -1.66 4.92
C PHE A 220 12.02 -2.21 5.75
N CYS A 221 11.36 -3.27 5.27
CA CYS A 221 10.25 -3.89 5.98
C CYS A 221 10.71 -4.64 7.23
N LYS A 222 9.80 -4.88 8.15
CA LYS A 222 10.04 -5.71 9.36
C LYS A 222 9.77 -7.20 9.10
N ARG A 223 8.97 -7.49 8.07
CA ARG A 223 8.59 -8.84 7.66
C ARG A 223 8.36 -8.87 6.15
N ILE A 224 8.74 -9.97 5.51
CA ILE A 224 8.51 -10.22 4.08
C ILE A 224 7.67 -11.48 3.91
N ILE A 225 6.64 -11.39 3.09
CA ILE A 225 5.85 -12.50 2.58
C ILE A 225 6.30 -12.74 1.14
N PHE A 226 6.88 -13.90 0.87
CA PHE A 226 7.31 -14.27 -0.47
C PHE A 226 6.16 -14.91 -1.25
N LEU A 227 5.87 -14.32 -2.41
CA LEU A 227 4.84 -14.78 -3.34
C LEU A 227 5.50 -15.36 -4.61
N LYS A 228 5.15 -16.59 -4.96
CA LYS A 228 5.58 -17.27 -6.18
C LYS A 228 4.39 -17.96 -6.82
N ASP A 229 4.19 -17.75 -8.11
CA ASP A 229 3.14 -18.40 -8.91
C ASP A 229 1.76 -18.35 -8.22
N GLY A 230 1.43 -17.19 -7.66
CA GLY A 230 0.15 -16.96 -6.98
C GLY A 230 0.02 -17.54 -5.58
N GLN A 231 1.08 -18.13 -4.99
CA GLN A 231 1.05 -18.77 -3.66
C GLN A 231 2.06 -18.12 -2.70
N VAL A 232 1.73 -18.10 -1.41
CA VAL A 232 2.67 -17.73 -0.36
C VAL A 232 3.60 -18.92 -0.09
N ILE A 233 4.90 -18.74 -0.33
CA ILE A 233 5.88 -19.80 -0.15
C ILE A 233 6.70 -19.67 1.14
N GLU A 234 6.87 -18.46 1.64
CA GLU A 234 7.66 -18.22 2.86
C GLU A 234 7.25 -16.91 3.53
N ASN A 235 7.46 -16.83 4.84
CA ASN A 235 7.23 -15.65 5.66
C ASN A 235 8.48 -15.39 6.51
N LEU A 236 9.24 -14.34 6.19
CA LEU A 236 10.52 -14.03 6.79
C LEU A 236 10.42 -12.80 7.67
N LYS A 237 10.69 -12.92 8.96
CA LYS A 237 10.77 -11.78 9.90
C LYS A 237 12.20 -11.28 10.02
N ARG A 238 12.37 -9.96 10.08
CA ARG A 238 13.67 -9.34 10.35
C ARG A 238 14.05 -9.57 11.81
N ALA A 239 15.10 -10.34 12.06
CA ALA A 239 15.61 -10.60 13.41
C ALA A 239 16.60 -9.52 13.86
N ASP A 240 17.48 -9.11 12.95
CA ASP A 240 18.65 -8.27 13.22
C ASP A 240 18.62 -6.96 12.44
N ASN A 241 19.82 -6.48 12.10
CA ASN A 241 19.96 -5.26 11.33
C ASN A 241 19.51 -5.43 9.86
N LYS A 242 19.30 -4.31 9.19
CA LYS A 242 18.80 -4.25 7.82
C LYS A 242 19.72 -4.94 6.80
N GLU A 243 21.05 -4.86 6.99
CA GLU A 243 22.01 -5.45 6.06
C GLU A 243 21.94 -6.98 6.08
N MET A 244 21.90 -7.58 7.27
CA MET A 244 21.74 -9.04 7.40
C MET A 244 20.40 -9.50 6.81
N PHE A 245 19.35 -8.74 7.06
CA PHE A 245 18.03 -9.03 6.50
C PHE A 245 18.03 -8.96 4.97
N TYR A 246 18.70 -7.96 4.38
CA TYR A 246 18.90 -7.86 2.93
C TYR A 246 19.60 -9.10 2.35
N GLN A 247 20.67 -9.57 2.99
CA GLN A 247 21.38 -10.77 2.57
C GLN A 247 20.49 -12.04 2.65
N GLU A 248 19.65 -12.12 3.67
CA GLU A 248 18.68 -13.21 3.78
C GLU A 248 17.62 -13.16 2.67
N ILE A 249 17.09 -11.99 2.37
CA ILE A 249 16.15 -11.79 1.25
C ILE A 249 16.79 -12.26 -0.06
N LEU A 250 18.04 -11.84 -0.35
CA LEU A 250 18.76 -12.26 -1.56
C LEU A 250 18.91 -13.79 -1.67
N LYS A 251 19.17 -14.48 -0.56
CA LYS A 251 19.24 -15.96 -0.55
C LYS A 251 17.90 -16.59 -0.94
N ARG A 252 16.77 -16.07 -0.43
CA ARG A 252 15.43 -16.60 -0.73
C ARG A 252 15.01 -16.30 -2.17
N MET A 253 15.40 -15.16 -2.72
CA MET A 253 15.08 -14.79 -4.10
C MET A 253 15.61 -15.79 -5.15
N LYS A 254 16.68 -16.53 -4.84
CA LYS A 254 17.18 -17.59 -5.73
C LYS A 254 16.17 -18.71 -5.95
N ASN A 255 15.22 -18.87 -5.03
CA ASN A 255 14.17 -19.90 -5.05
C ASN A 255 12.82 -19.37 -5.62
N LEU A 256 12.71 -18.05 -5.86
CA LEU A 256 11.59 -17.43 -6.55
C LEU A 256 11.74 -17.62 -8.07
#